data_24373bc0da463a7b56525e0641f6d11a
#
_entry.id   24373bc0da463a7b56525e0641f6d11a
#
_cell.length_a   1.000
_cell.length_b   1.000
_cell.length_c   1.000
_cell.angle_alpha   90.00
_cell.angle_beta   90.00
_cell.angle_gamma   90.00
#
_symmetry.space_group_name_H-M   'P 1'
#
loop_
_entity.id
_entity.type
_entity.pdbx_description
1 polymer ?
#
loop_
_entity_poly.entity_id
_entity_poly.type
_entity_poly.pdbx_seq_one_letter_code
_entity_poly.pdbx_strand_id
1 'polypeptide(L)'
;ELEDVSLNYDAFGNQTKFIENRDKFINTLAQTNPDNFLYMFRNAFGQPQPEGATPLGVWDSQETKLRGHATGHYLTAIAQAYASTGYDKTLQANFAKKMDYMVNTLYELSQLSGHPKEAGGPYVSNPTEVPPGAGREGFDSDLSESGIRTDYWNWGEGFISAYPPDQFIMLEGGAKYGTQKNQVWAPYY
;
A
#
# COMPACT_ATOMS: atom_id res chain seq x y z
N GLU A 1 -20.46 18.70 -3.95
CA GLU A 1 -19.22 17.93 -3.72
C GLU A 1 -18.86 17.94 -2.22
N LEU A 2 -17.88 17.15 -1.77
CA LEU A 2 -17.50 17.09 -0.35
C LEU A 2 -17.02 18.45 0.20
N GLU A 3 -16.40 19.26 -0.65
CA GLU A 3 -15.94 20.61 -0.29
C GLU A 3 -17.08 21.61 -0.08
N ASP A 4 -18.26 21.29 -0.60
CA ASP A 4 -19.46 22.14 -0.49
C ASP A 4 -20.26 21.88 0.79
N VAL A 5 -19.88 20.87 1.56
CA VAL A 5 -20.62 20.45 2.77
C VAL A 5 -19.76 20.63 4.00
N SER A 6 -20.25 21.38 4.94
CA SER A 6 -19.60 21.58 6.25
C SER A 6 -20.53 21.31 7.41
N LEU A 7 -19.96 20.81 8.51
CA LEU A 7 -20.67 20.68 9.77
C LEU A 7 -20.66 22.03 10.50
N ASN A 8 -21.80 22.49 10.93
CA ASN A 8 -21.95 23.74 11.65
C ASN A 8 -22.00 23.57 13.17
N TYR A 9 -21.67 24.63 13.88
CA TYR A 9 -21.94 24.76 15.31
C TYR A 9 -23.46 24.75 15.58
N ASP A 10 -23.84 24.50 16.82
CA ASP A 10 -25.23 24.59 17.22
C ASP A 10 -25.77 26.05 17.14
N ALA A 11 -27.07 26.23 17.37
CA ALA A 11 -27.70 27.55 17.33
C ALA A 11 -27.14 28.55 18.39
N PHE A 12 -26.40 28.08 19.36
CA PHE A 12 -25.75 28.87 20.42
C PHE A 12 -24.26 29.07 20.17
N GLY A 13 -23.74 28.60 19.06
CA GLY A 13 -22.31 28.68 18.73
C GLY A 13 -21.43 27.63 19.43
N ASN A 14 -22.00 26.58 20.01
CA ASN A 14 -21.25 25.53 20.65
C ASN A 14 -20.86 24.43 19.64
N GLN A 15 -19.74 23.79 19.90
CA GLN A 15 -19.29 22.64 19.11
C GLN A 15 -20.24 21.44 19.31
N THR A 16 -20.69 20.88 18.19
CA THR A 16 -21.51 19.67 18.23
C THR A 16 -20.67 18.41 18.33
N LYS A 17 -21.26 17.29 18.76
CA LYS A 17 -20.58 15.98 18.75
C LYS A 17 -20.13 15.54 17.37
N PHE A 18 -20.81 15.97 16.31
CA PHE A 18 -20.39 15.70 14.93
C PHE A 18 -19.08 16.41 14.60
N ILE A 19 -18.94 17.68 14.96
CA ILE A 19 -17.70 18.44 14.78
C ILE A 19 -16.57 17.83 15.62
N GLU A 20 -16.83 17.53 16.91
CA GLU A 20 -15.85 16.91 17.80
C GLU A 20 -15.31 15.59 17.23
N ASN A 21 -16.19 14.72 16.76
CA ASN A 21 -15.78 13.44 16.17
C ASN A 21 -15.05 13.61 14.84
N ARG A 22 -15.51 14.52 13.98
CA ARG A 22 -14.79 14.89 12.76
C ARG A 22 -13.37 15.33 13.08
N ASP A 23 -13.21 16.24 14.02
CA ASP A 23 -11.90 16.81 14.35
C ASP A 23 -10.95 15.76 14.93
N LYS A 24 -11.44 14.85 15.77
CA LYS A 24 -10.66 13.71 16.26
C LYS A 24 -10.16 12.84 15.11
N PHE A 25 -11.04 12.50 14.17
CA PHE A 25 -10.69 11.67 13.04
C PHE A 25 -9.70 12.37 12.10
N ILE A 26 -9.96 13.63 11.74
CA ILE A 26 -9.10 14.44 10.89
C ILE A 26 -7.71 14.63 11.52
N ASN A 27 -7.64 14.91 12.81
CA ASN A 27 -6.35 15.05 13.51
C ASN A 27 -5.57 13.73 13.56
N THR A 28 -6.25 12.62 13.76
CA THR A 28 -5.61 11.29 13.69
C THR A 28 -5.01 11.05 12.32
N LEU A 29 -5.76 11.29 11.24
CA LEU A 29 -5.25 11.17 9.88
C LEU A 29 -4.07 12.11 9.62
N ALA A 30 -4.15 13.35 10.10
CA ALA A 30 -3.10 14.35 9.91
C ALA A 30 -1.78 13.96 10.62
N GLN A 31 -1.85 13.25 11.75
CA GLN A 31 -0.69 12.80 12.51
C GLN A 31 -0.13 11.46 12.04
N THR A 32 -0.88 10.70 11.28
CA THR A 32 -0.47 9.36 10.83
C THR A 32 0.74 9.45 9.88
N ASN A 33 1.72 8.59 10.11
CA ASN A 33 2.90 8.48 9.24
C ASN A 33 2.55 7.72 7.96
N PRO A 34 2.61 8.33 6.76
CA PRO A 34 2.31 7.66 5.50
C PRO A 34 3.28 6.51 5.19
N ASP A 35 4.51 6.53 5.72
CA ASP A 35 5.48 5.46 5.50
C ASP A 35 5.05 4.12 6.10
N ASN A 36 4.18 4.13 7.11
CA ASN A 36 3.63 2.90 7.67
C ASN A 36 2.72 2.18 6.65
N PHE A 37 2.00 2.94 5.82
CA PHE A 37 1.17 2.39 4.74
C PHE A 37 1.99 1.99 3.51
N LEU A 38 3.12 2.62 3.29
CA LEU A 38 4.04 2.30 2.20
C LEU A 38 5.00 1.15 2.55
N TYR A 39 5.03 0.74 3.81
CA TYR A 39 6.01 -0.23 4.33
C TYR A 39 6.02 -1.53 3.52
N MET A 40 4.87 -2.14 3.31
CA MET A 40 4.78 -3.42 2.60
C MET A 40 5.08 -3.28 1.10
N PHE A 41 4.78 -2.12 0.50
CA PHE A 41 5.19 -1.84 -0.89
C PHE A 41 6.71 -1.73 -1.01
N ARG A 42 7.37 -0.96 -0.15
CA ARG A 42 8.84 -0.89 -0.16
C ARG A 42 9.47 -2.25 0.10
N ASN A 43 8.90 -3.04 1.00
CA ASN A 43 9.37 -4.39 1.26
C ASN A 43 9.28 -5.27 0.00
N ALA A 44 8.14 -5.24 -0.70
CA ALA A 44 7.95 -5.99 -1.94
C ALA A 44 8.98 -5.62 -3.02
N PHE A 45 9.34 -4.34 -3.11
CA PHE A 45 10.31 -3.82 -4.07
C PHE A 45 11.77 -3.82 -3.56
N GLY A 46 12.04 -4.40 -2.39
CA GLY A 46 13.39 -4.47 -1.83
C GLY A 46 14.00 -3.11 -1.49
N GLN A 47 13.18 -2.11 -1.26
CA GLN A 47 13.63 -0.77 -0.94
C GLN A 47 13.77 -0.57 0.57
N PRO A 48 14.72 0.26 1.01
CA PRO A 48 14.91 0.55 2.42
C PRO A 48 13.69 1.29 2.99
N GLN A 49 13.44 1.05 4.28
CA GLN A 49 12.42 1.77 5.02
C GLN A 49 13.00 3.08 5.57
N PRO A 50 12.27 4.21 5.47
CA PRO A 50 12.64 5.44 6.14
C PRO A 50 12.69 5.27 7.66
N GLU A 51 13.48 6.12 8.32
CA GLU A 51 13.54 6.16 9.78
C GLU A 51 12.14 6.41 10.38
N GLY A 52 11.77 5.62 11.39
CA GLY A 52 10.47 5.68 12.05
C GLY A 52 9.33 4.99 11.30
N ALA A 53 9.56 4.44 10.11
CA ALA A 53 8.56 3.61 9.45
C ALA A 53 8.41 2.27 10.16
N THR A 54 7.16 1.88 10.38
CA THR A 54 6.81 0.57 10.96
C THR A 54 5.70 -0.08 10.15
N PRO A 55 5.66 -1.43 10.04
CA PRO A 55 4.53 -2.09 9.43
C PRO A 55 3.27 -1.83 10.24
N LEU A 56 2.11 -1.79 9.58
CA LEU A 56 0.83 -1.63 10.27
C LEU A 56 0.55 -2.78 11.22
N GLY A 57 1.00 -3.98 10.86
CA GLY A 57 0.85 -5.17 11.67
C GLY A 57 -0.55 -5.76 11.61
N VAL A 58 -0.87 -6.65 12.57
CA VAL A 58 -2.14 -7.38 12.63
C VAL A 58 -2.42 -8.09 11.31
N TRP A 59 -3.49 -7.74 10.61
CA TRP A 59 -3.89 -8.38 9.35
C TRP A 59 -3.22 -7.76 8.11
N ASP A 60 -2.75 -6.51 8.16
CA ASP A 60 -1.96 -5.88 7.06
C ASP A 60 -0.47 -6.08 7.34
N SER A 61 0.01 -7.29 7.09
CA SER A 61 1.38 -7.70 7.36
C SER A 61 1.82 -8.82 6.43
N GLN A 62 3.11 -9.08 6.43
CA GLN A 62 3.70 -10.16 5.65
C GLN A 62 3.22 -11.54 6.12
N GLU A 63 3.07 -11.72 7.43
CA GLU A 63 2.67 -13.00 8.03
C GLU A 63 1.24 -13.39 7.69
N THR A 64 0.33 -12.44 7.64
CA THR A 64 -1.07 -12.68 7.30
C THR A 64 -1.35 -12.61 5.81
N LYS A 65 -0.37 -12.16 5.01
CA LYS A 65 -0.47 -12.00 3.56
C LYS A 65 -1.58 -11.07 3.08
N LEU A 66 -2.04 -10.17 3.93
CA LEU A 66 -2.96 -9.09 3.57
C LEU A 66 -2.15 -7.79 3.49
N ARG A 67 -1.38 -7.66 2.42
CA ARG A 67 -0.35 -6.62 2.28
C ARG A 67 -0.84 -5.45 1.46
N GLY A 68 -0.76 -4.24 2.02
CA GLY A 68 -1.06 -3.01 1.30
C GLY A 68 -2.55 -2.68 1.18
N HIS A 69 -3.44 -3.50 1.73
CA HIS A 69 -4.88 -3.26 1.70
C HIS A 69 -5.26 -1.90 2.31
N ALA A 70 -4.73 -1.59 3.48
CA ALA A 70 -5.02 -0.34 4.17
C ALA A 70 -4.49 0.90 3.43
N THR A 71 -3.54 0.76 2.51
CA THR A 71 -2.93 1.88 1.77
C THR A 71 -3.95 2.57 0.87
N GLY A 72 -4.76 1.82 0.13
CA GLY A 72 -5.82 2.38 -0.70
C GLY A 72 -6.91 3.09 0.13
N HIS A 73 -7.28 2.50 1.27
CA HIS A 73 -8.21 3.12 2.21
C HIS A 73 -7.65 4.42 2.78
N TYR A 74 -6.37 4.42 3.15
CA TYR A 74 -5.72 5.63 3.67
C TYR A 74 -5.61 6.73 2.63
N LEU A 75 -5.25 6.40 1.39
CA LEU A 75 -5.23 7.35 0.27
C LEU A 75 -6.61 7.99 0.07
N THR A 76 -7.66 7.18 0.07
CA THR A 76 -9.04 7.68 -0.01
C THR A 76 -9.37 8.59 1.18
N ALA A 77 -9.02 8.18 2.39
CA ALA A 77 -9.30 8.95 3.61
C ALA A 77 -8.62 10.33 3.60
N ILE A 78 -7.32 10.40 3.23
CA ILE A 78 -6.60 11.69 3.19
C ILE A 78 -7.07 12.58 2.02
N ALA A 79 -7.50 12.01 0.90
CA ALA A 79 -8.10 12.76 -0.20
C ALA A 79 -9.44 13.39 0.21
N GLN A 80 -10.28 12.63 0.89
CA GLN A 80 -11.55 13.15 1.45
C GLN A 80 -11.28 14.18 2.55
N ALA A 81 -10.28 13.94 3.40
CA ALA A 81 -9.88 14.91 4.41
C ALA A 81 -9.38 16.21 3.80
N TYR A 82 -8.58 16.15 2.73
CA TYR A 82 -8.18 17.33 1.96
C TYR A 82 -9.40 18.10 1.46
N ALA A 83 -10.34 17.44 0.80
CA ALA A 83 -11.54 18.08 0.25
C ALA A 83 -12.40 18.73 1.34
N SER A 84 -12.51 18.08 2.51
CA SER A 84 -13.39 18.54 3.62
C SER A 84 -12.73 19.51 4.60
N THR A 85 -11.44 19.83 4.47
CA THR A 85 -10.71 20.72 5.40
C THR A 85 -10.40 22.10 4.83
N GLY A 86 -11.19 22.56 3.84
CA GLY A 86 -11.03 23.90 3.27
C GLY A 86 -11.11 25.05 4.29
N TYR A 87 -11.70 24.81 5.45
CA TYR A 87 -11.77 25.75 6.59
C TYR A 87 -10.43 25.90 7.35
N ASP A 88 -9.50 24.97 7.20
CA ASP A 88 -8.16 25.01 7.83
C ASP A 88 -7.08 24.74 6.76
N LYS A 89 -6.43 25.79 6.30
CA LYS A 89 -5.42 25.72 5.24
C LYS A 89 -4.16 24.95 5.65
N THR A 90 -3.86 24.89 6.94
CA THR A 90 -2.72 24.11 7.44
C THR A 90 -2.99 22.62 7.37
N LEU A 91 -4.16 22.18 7.80
CA LEU A 91 -4.61 20.80 7.65
C LEU A 91 -4.70 20.40 6.18
N GLN A 92 -5.31 21.26 5.35
CA GLN A 92 -5.46 21.00 3.92
C GLN A 92 -4.09 20.83 3.24
N ALA A 93 -3.14 21.69 3.53
CA ALA A 93 -1.77 21.58 3.01
C ALA A 93 -1.03 20.31 3.52
N ASN A 94 -1.28 19.91 4.77
CA ASN A 94 -0.73 18.66 5.31
C ASN A 94 -1.22 17.45 4.52
N PHE A 95 -2.52 17.36 4.23
CA PHE A 95 -3.08 16.25 3.45
C PHE A 95 -2.60 16.26 2.01
N ALA A 96 -2.52 17.43 1.35
CA ALA A 96 -1.94 17.55 0.02
C ALA A 96 -0.52 16.98 -0.01
N LYS A 97 0.33 17.39 0.93
CA LYS A 97 1.72 16.90 1.03
C LYS A 97 1.79 15.39 1.23
N LYS A 98 0.91 14.82 2.06
CA LYS A 98 0.86 13.37 2.27
C LYS A 98 0.43 12.61 1.01
N MET A 99 -0.58 13.12 0.29
CA MET A 99 -1.02 12.52 -0.98
C MET A 99 0.11 12.55 -2.02
N ASP A 100 0.73 13.71 -2.23
CA ASP A 100 1.84 13.86 -3.17
C ASP A 100 2.98 12.91 -2.84
N TYR A 101 3.34 12.82 -1.55
CA TYR A 101 4.39 11.93 -1.10
C TYR A 101 4.07 10.47 -1.38
N MET A 102 2.87 10.00 -1.05
CA MET A 102 2.47 8.61 -1.25
C MET A 102 2.36 8.25 -2.74
N VAL A 103 1.73 9.10 -3.52
CA VAL A 103 1.56 8.86 -4.96
C VAL A 103 2.92 8.84 -5.66
N ASN A 104 3.80 9.79 -5.37
CA ASN A 104 5.15 9.81 -5.95
C ASN A 104 5.96 8.59 -5.52
N THR A 105 5.90 8.19 -4.25
CA THR A 105 6.61 6.98 -3.79
C THR A 105 6.10 5.72 -4.50
N LEU A 106 4.80 5.54 -4.62
CA LEU A 106 4.22 4.41 -5.35
C LEU A 106 4.60 4.44 -6.84
N TYR A 107 4.59 5.62 -7.45
CA TYR A 107 5.04 5.79 -8.83
C TYR A 107 6.52 5.40 -8.98
N GLU A 108 7.40 5.91 -8.13
CA GLU A 108 8.83 5.56 -8.14
C GLU A 108 9.05 4.05 -7.98
N LEU A 109 8.31 3.40 -7.07
CA LEU A 109 8.35 1.95 -6.92
C LEU A 109 7.91 1.23 -8.20
N SER A 110 6.83 1.68 -8.83
CA SER A 110 6.32 1.08 -10.07
C SER A 110 7.35 1.13 -11.22
N GLN A 111 8.23 2.15 -11.22
CA GLN A 111 9.29 2.28 -12.22
C GLN A 111 10.41 1.23 -12.04
N LEU A 112 10.43 0.52 -10.91
CA LEU A 112 11.38 -0.58 -10.68
C LEU A 112 10.90 -1.90 -11.29
N SER A 113 9.61 -2.01 -11.61
CA SER A 113 9.03 -3.22 -12.18
C SER A 113 9.44 -3.42 -13.63
N GLY A 114 9.72 -4.66 -14.00
CA GLY A 114 9.98 -5.04 -15.39
C GLY A 114 11.34 -4.62 -15.94
N HIS A 115 12.19 -4.03 -15.11
CA HIS A 115 13.53 -3.63 -15.54
C HIS A 115 14.59 -4.51 -14.88
N PRO A 116 15.56 -5.05 -15.66
CA PRO A 116 16.71 -5.73 -15.10
C PRO A 116 17.44 -4.81 -14.13
N LYS A 117 17.72 -5.31 -12.93
CA LYS A 117 18.50 -4.60 -11.93
C LYS A 117 19.88 -5.24 -11.81
N GLU A 118 20.83 -4.46 -11.31
CA GLU A 118 22.19 -4.93 -11.07
C GLU A 118 22.21 -6.20 -10.22
N ALA A 119 21.32 -6.30 -9.25
CA ALA A 119 21.14 -7.48 -8.40
C ALA A 119 20.14 -8.52 -8.96
N GLY A 120 19.42 -8.21 -10.02
CA GLY A 120 18.25 -9.01 -10.43
C GLY A 120 18.48 -9.96 -11.60
N GLY A 121 19.53 -9.79 -12.33
CA GLY A 121 19.73 -10.55 -13.57
C GLY A 121 18.79 -10.10 -14.71
N PRO A 122 18.67 -10.89 -15.77
CA PRO A 122 17.93 -10.50 -16.96
C PRO A 122 16.42 -10.38 -16.68
N TYR A 123 15.78 -9.48 -17.40
CA TYR A 123 14.33 -9.36 -17.40
C TYR A 123 13.68 -10.63 -17.95
N VAL A 124 12.66 -11.11 -17.25
CA VAL A 124 11.84 -12.25 -17.65
C VAL A 124 10.37 -11.83 -17.60
N SER A 125 9.73 -11.76 -18.75
CA SER A 125 8.33 -11.35 -18.87
C SER A 125 7.34 -12.42 -18.40
N ASN A 126 7.74 -13.69 -18.45
CA ASN A 126 6.93 -14.81 -18.01
C ASN A 126 7.47 -15.37 -16.68
N PRO A 127 6.75 -15.23 -15.56
CA PRO A 127 7.21 -15.71 -14.26
C PRO A 127 7.52 -17.22 -14.23
N THR A 128 6.86 -18.01 -15.07
CA THR A 128 7.08 -19.46 -15.12
C THR A 128 8.41 -19.87 -15.76
N GLU A 129 9.07 -18.96 -16.47
CA GLU A 129 10.39 -19.17 -17.09
C GLU A 129 11.55 -18.80 -16.15
N VAL A 130 11.23 -18.30 -14.97
CA VAL A 130 12.23 -17.85 -14.00
C VAL A 130 12.91 -19.06 -13.34
N PRO A 131 14.24 -19.07 -13.21
CA PRO A 131 14.96 -20.19 -12.61
C PRO A 131 14.49 -20.48 -11.17
N PRO A 132 14.38 -21.76 -10.79
CA PRO A 132 14.06 -22.15 -9.42
C PRO A 132 15.01 -21.55 -8.37
N GLY A 133 14.48 -21.26 -7.19
CA GLY A 133 15.27 -20.80 -6.04
C GLY A 133 15.77 -19.36 -6.13
N ALA A 134 15.27 -18.60 -7.09
CA ALA A 134 15.73 -17.25 -7.35
C ALA A 134 14.95 -16.14 -6.62
N GLY A 135 14.17 -16.47 -5.61
CA GLY A 135 13.46 -15.51 -4.76
C GLY A 135 14.43 -14.64 -3.94
N ARG A 136 13.95 -13.49 -3.49
CA ARG A 136 14.72 -12.59 -2.64
C ARG A 136 14.71 -13.07 -1.20
N GLU A 137 15.88 -13.08 -0.55
CA GLU A 137 16.00 -13.42 0.86
C GLU A 137 15.10 -12.52 1.73
N GLY A 138 14.41 -13.13 2.69
CA GLY A 138 13.50 -12.42 3.59
C GLY A 138 12.16 -12.00 2.97
N PHE A 139 11.94 -12.30 1.70
CA PHE A 139 10.66 -12.06 1.04
C PHE A 139 9.83 -13.35 1.04
N ASP A 140 8.77 -13.35 1.84
CA ASP A 140 7.88 -14.50 1.95
C ASP A 140 6.93 -14.55 0.75
N SER A 141 7.21 -15.47 -0.16
CA SER A 141 6.39 -15.81 -1.31
C SER A 141 5.98 -17.27 -1.22
N ASP A 142 4.71 -17.55 -1.43
CA ASP A 142 4.21 -18.93 -1.43
C ASP A 142 4.78 -19.76 -2.57
N LEU A 143 5.23 -19.11 -3.64
CA LEU A 143 5.88 -19.78 -4.77
C LEU A 143 7.39 -19.94 -4.61
N SER A 144 8.01 -19.31 -3.61
CA SER A 144 9.44 -19.47 -3.36
C SER A 144 9.81 -20.94 -3.07
N GLU A 145 8.91 -21.69 -2.45
CA GLU A 145 9.07 -23.13 -2.23
C GLU A 145 8.96 -23.96 -3.51
N SER A 146 8.21 -23.50 -4.50
CA SER A 146 8.15 -24.13 -5.83
C SER A 146 9.32 -23.73 -6.72
N GLY A 147 10.16 -22.80 -6.28
CA GLY A 147 11.30 -22.30 -6.97
C GLY A 147 11.01 -21.23 -8.02
N ILE A 148 9.79 -20.68 -8.04
CA ILE A 148 9.45 -19.59 -8.95
C ILE A 148 9.94 -18.27 -8.35
N ARG A 149 10.68 -17.50 -9.14
CA ARG A 149 11.15 -16.17 -8.77
C ARG A 149 10.02 -15.16 -8.84
N THR A 150 9.85 -14.40 -7.80
CA THR A 150 8.79 -13.38 -7.69
C THR A 150 9.34 -11.98 -7.39
N ASP A 151 10.62 -11.77 -7.63
CA ASP A 151 11.24 -10.47 -7.45
C ASP A 151 10.71 -9.44 -8.44
N TYR A 152 10.61 -8.19 -8.01
CA TYR A 152 9.96 -7.10 -8.73
C TYR A 152 10.53 -6.84 -10.15
N TRP A 153 11.78 -7.14 -10.40
CA TRP A 153 12.38 -6.98 -11.74
C TRP A 153 11.86 -7.97 -12.77
N ASN A 154 11.17 -9.02 -12.34
CA ASN A 154 10.49 -9.97 -13.22
C ASN A 154 9.00 -9.64 -13.42
N TRP A 155 8.51 -8.56 -12.82
CA TRP A 155 7.13 -8.12 -13.00
C TRP A 155 7.01 -7.28 -14.28
N GLY A 156 5.78 -7.14 -14.77
CA GLY A 156 5.50 -6.28 -15.91
C GLY A 156 5.87 -4.82 -15.65
N GLU A 157 6.32 -4.13 -16.71
CA GLU A 157 6.68 -2.70 -16.60
C GLU A 157 5.54 -1.87 -16.01
N GLY A 158 5.86 -1.05 -15.03
CA GLY A 158 4.90 -0.20 -14.34
C GLY A 158 3.96 -0.91 -13.35
N PHE A 159 4.10 -2.22 -13.17
CA PHE A 159 3.32 -2.96 -12.18
C PHE A 159 3.62 -2.47 -10.76
N ILE A 160 2.58 -2.29 -9.96
CA ILE A 160 2.68 -1.91 -8.55
C ILE A 160 1.80 -2.81 -7.70
N SER A 161 2.38 -3.44 -6.70
CA SER A 161 1.67 -4.23 -5.70
C SER A 161 2.52 -4.38 -4.45
N ALA A 162 1.89 -4.53 -3.30
CA ALA A 162 2.56 -4.99 -2.08
C ALA A 162 2.73 -6.52 -2.04
N TYR A 163 2.15 -7.22 -3.03
CA TYR A 163 2.33 -8.65 -3.27
C TYR A 163 3.24 -8.90 -4.46
N PRO A 164 4.01 -9.98 -4.43
CA PRO A 164 4.60 -10.51 -5.66
C PRO A 164 3.50 -11.09 -6.57
N PRO A 165 3.75 -11.23 -7.89
CA PRO A 165 2.76 -11.74 -8.83
C PRO A 165 2.39 -13.22 -8.63
N ASP A 166 3.09 -13.94 -7.77
CA ASP A 166 2.78 -15.33 -7.41
C ASP A 166 1.34 -15.52 -6.92
N GLN A 167 0.75 -14.53 -6.29
CA GLN A 167 -0.65 -14.57 -5.87
C GLN A 167 -1.58 -14.78 -7.07
N PHE A 168 -1.31 -14.16 -8.19
CA PHE A 168 -2.10 -14.33 -9.42
C PHE A 168 -1.83 -15.69 -10.06
N ILE A 169 -0.58 -16.14 -10.09
CA ILE A 169 -0.20 -17.48 -10.59
C ILE A 169 -0.90 -18.57 -9.76
N MET A 170 -0.93 -18.42 -8.44
CA MET A 170 -1.63 -19.34 -7.56
C MET A 170 -3.14 -19.38 -7.83
N LEU A 171 -3.76 -18.22 -8.08
CA LEU A 171 -5.18 -18.14 -8.45
C LEU A 171 -5.46 -18.85 -9.76
N GLU A 172 -4.66 -18.63 -10.79
CA GLU A 172 -4.76 -19.32 -12.07
C GLU A 172 -4.61 -20.83 -11.90
N GLY A 173 -3.76 -21.26 -10.96
CA GLY A 173 -3.58 -22.65 -10.57
C GLY A 173 -4.70 -23.22 -9.68
N GLY A 174 -5.76 -22.44 -9.42
CA GLY A 174 -6.90 -22.88 -8.61
C GLY A 174 -6.69 -22.81 -7.09
N ALA A 175 -5.78 -21.98 -6.61
CA ALA A 175 -5.57 -21.76 -5.18
C ALA A 175 -6.84 -21.22 -4.51
N LYS A 176 -7.07 -21.66 -3.27
CA LYS A 176 -8.20 -21.19 -2.47
C LYS A 176 -7.92 -19.80 -1.89
N TYR A 177 -9.01 -19.09 -1.66
CA TYR A 177 -8.98 -17.81 -1.01
C TYR A 177 -8.72 -17.92 0.49
N GLY A 178 -7.84 -17.09 1.03
CA GLY A 178 -7.55 -17.04 2.47
C GLY A 178 -6.12 -16.61 2.82
N THR A 179 -5.78 -16.72 4.10
CA THR A 179 -4.52 -16.25 4.70
C THR A 179 -3.50 -17.35 4.97
N GLN A 180 -3.88 -18.61 4.79
CA GLN A 180 -2.98 -19.74 5.03
C GLN A 180 -2.10 -19.99 3.80
N LYS A 181 -1.07 -20.81 3.99
CA LYS A 181 -0.22 -21.27 2.91
C LYS A 181 -1.05 -21.85 1.77
N ASN A 182 -0.70 -21.54 0.54
CA ASN A 182 -1.43 -21.90 -0.68
C ASN A 182 -2.85 -21.30 -0.79
N GLN A 183 -3.12 -20.22 -0.07
CA GLN A 183 -4.32 -19.42 -0.21
C GLN A 183 -3.94 -18.01 -0.64
N VAL A 184 -4.84 -17.32 -1.31
CA VAL A 184 -4.60 -15.98 -1.86
C VAL A 184 -5.64 -14.98 -1.41
N TRP A 185 -5.22 -13.74 -1.24
CA TRP A 185 -6.07 -12.59 -0.96
C TRP A 185 -6.12 -11.60 -2.12
N ALA A 186 -5.26 -11.79 -3.14
CA ALA A 186 -5.12 -10.87 -4.26
C ALA A 186 -6.43 -10.36 -4.89
N PRO A 187 -7.51 -11.16 -5.02
CA PRO A 187 -8.76 -10.65 -5.61
C PRO A 187 -9.47 -9.55 -4.83
N TYR A 188 -9.03 -9.23 -3.63
CA TYR A 188 -9.62 -8.14 -2.83
C TYR A 188 -8.97 -6.76 -3.07
N TYR A 189 -7.99 -6.65 -3.94
CA TYR A 189 -7.21 -5.42 -4.10
C TYR A 189 -7.23 -4.86 -5.49
#